data_24b8af31578a60a8ec2958ffbd2c8a83
#
_entry.id   24b8af31578a60a8ec2958ffbd2c8a83
#
_cell.length_a   1.000
_cell.length_b   1.000
_cell.length_c   1.000
_cell.angle_alpha   90.00
_cell.angle_beta   90.00
_cell.angle_gamma   90.00
#
_symmetry.space_group_name_H-M   'P 1'
#
loop_
_entity.id
_entity.type
_entity.pdbx_description
1 polymer ?
#
loop_
_entity_poly.entity_id
_entity_poly.type
_entity_poly.pdbx_seq_one_letter_code
_entity_poly.pdbx_strand_id
1 'polypeptide(L)'
;EEELDITRRDVLYNAVNTALPNLVINCAAYTNVDKAEEEKEKAFLINGTSVQNLALTCADAGIPLCHISTDYVFDGETNKPYTPFDNTNPINTYGESKLAGEKYIQWILNKFYIIRTSWLYGIRGSNFVLTILRLAKERSAIRVVHDQIGSPTSTVTLSNGIKKVIESGAYGIYHITNETDKGISWFDFAKEIIRISGLKTEIIPIPAEEYPRPAKRPRYSVLDMEITRLAVGYRPVQWKDALKDSLVIERAIF
;
A
#
# COMPACT_ATOMS: atom_id res chain seq x y z
N GLU A 1 -21.34 9.10 14.80
CA GLU A 1 -20.43 9.66 13.77
C GLU A 1 -20.89 9.07 12.44
N GLU A 2 -21.40 9.89 11.53
CA GLU A 2 -21.69 9.45 10.17
C GLU A 2 -20.35 9.17 9.48
N GLU A 3 -20.15 7.94 9.00
CA GLU A 3 -18.97 7.60 8.21
C GLU A 3 -18.97 8.42 6.91
N LEU A 4 -17.84 9.06 6.61
CA LEU A 4 -17.66 9.83 5.39
C LEU A 4 -17.55 8.87 4.18
N ASP A 5 -18.64 8.72 3.43
CA ASP A 5 -18.66 7.90 2.22
C ASP A 5 -18.08 8.66 1.04
N ILE A 6 -16.86 8.24 0.61
CA ILE A 6 -16.15 8.88 -0.52
C ILE A 6 -16.83 8.65 -1.88
N THR A 7 -17.79 7.73 -2.00
CA THR A 7 -18.54 7.52 -3.25
C THR A 7 -19.58 8.62 -3.49
N ARG A 8 -19.92 9.38 -2.45
CA ARG A 8 -20.90 10.45 -2.48
C ARG A 8 -20.23 11.82 -2.55
N ARG A 9 -20.24 12.42 -3.75
CA ARG A 9 -19.60 13.73 -3.98
C ARG A 9 -20.21 14.84 -3.13
N ASP A 10 -21.53 14.85 -2.91
CA ASP A 10 -22.22 15.82 -2.08
C ASP A 10 -21.72 15.77 -0.62
N VAL A 11 -21.52 14.57 -0.08
CA VAL A 11 -21.00 14.35 1.27
C VAL A 11 -19.54 14.82 1.39
N LEU A 12 -18.70 14.50 0.39
CA LEU A 12 -17.30 14.95 0.33
C LEU A 12 -17.22 16.49 0.30
N TYR A 13 -17.99 17.12 -0.59
CA TYR A 13 -18.01 18.57 -0.73
C TYR A 13 -18.41 19.26 0.57
N ASN A 14 -19.49 18.81 1.20
CA ASN A 14 -19.97 19.37 2.47
C ASN A 14 -18.93 19.16 3.59
N ALA A 15 -18.31 17.98 3.68
CA ALA A 15 -17.29 17.69 4.70
C ALA A 15 -16.07 18.60 4.55
N VAL A 16 -15.55 18.79 3.34
CA VAL A 16 -14.39 19.67 3.08
C VAL A 16 -14.73 21.12 3.37
N ASN A 17 -15.89 21.61 2.92
CA ASN A 17 -16.31 22.99 3.17
C ASN A 17 -16.64 23.29 4.63
N THR A 18 -17.03 22.28 5.40
CA THR A 18 -17.29 22.45 6.84
C THR A 18 -15.99 22.40 7.65
N ALA A 19 -15.09 21.44 7.32
CA ALA A 19 -13.84 21.25 8.05
C ALA A 19 -12.76 22.27 7.67
N LEU A 20 -12.84 22.88 6.47
CA LEU A 20 -11.84 23.82 5.92
C LEU A 20 -10.39 23.33 6.10
N PRO A 21 -10.07 22.11 5.67
CA PRO A 21 -8.74 21.54 5.89
C PRO A 21 -7.70 22.21 4.98
N ASN A 22 -6.44 22.21 5.40
CA ASN A 22 -5.32 22.66 4.57
C ASN A 22 -4.83 21.58 3.59
N LEU A 23 -5.25 20.32 3.79
CA LEU A 23 -4.87 19.16 2.98
C LEU A 23 -5.85 18.02 3.28
N VAL A 24 -6.15 17.20 2.28
CA VAL A 24 -6.89 15.94 2.45
C VAL A 24 -5.93 14.77 2.28
N ILE A 25 -5.98 13.78 3.18
CA ILE A 25 -5.26 12.50 3.04
C ILE A 25 -6.30 11.40 2.80
N ASN A 26 -6.28 10.82 1.60
CA ASN A 26 -7.16 9.71 1.24
C ASN A 26 -6.51 8.36 1.53
N CYS A 27 -6.95 7.69 2.60
CA CYS A 27 -6.59 6.30 2.92
C CYS A 27 -7.71 5.31 2.59
N ALA A 28 -8.87 5.77 2.12
CA ALA A 28 -9.98 4.91 1.75
C ALA A 28 -9.68 4.20 0.43
N ALA A 29 -9.91 2.89 0.39
CA ALA A 29 -9.73 2.08 -0.82
C ALA A 29 -10.49 0.76 -0.73
N TYR A 30 -10.85 0.22 -1.89
CA TYR A 30 -11.21 -1.19 -2.05
C TYR A 30 -9.90 -2.00 -2.13
N THR A 31 -9.58 -2.79 -1.10
CA THR A 31 -8.26 -3.45 -0.96
C THR A 31 -8.28 -4.96 -1.13
N ASN A 32 -9.46 -5.58 -1.35
CA ASN A 32 -9.54 -7.01 -1.59
C ASN A 32 -9.17 -7.33 -3.04
N VAL A 33 -7.89 -7.64 -3.27
CA VAL A 33 -7.30 -7.85 -4.59
C VAL A 33 -8.02 -8.97 -5.36
N ASP A 34 -8.33 -10.10 -4.72
CA ASP A 34 -8.99 -11.22 -5.38
C ASP A 34 -10.46 -10.95 -5.70
N LYS A 35 -11.21 -10.38 -4.75
CA LYS A 35 -12.60 -9.99 -5.00
C LYS A 35 -12.74 -8.88 -6.04
N ALA A 36 -11.72 -8.06 -6.24
CA ALA A 36 -11.76 -7.04 -7.28
C ALA A 36 -11.96 -7.64 -8.68
N GLU A 37 -11.50 -8.88 -8.92
CA GLU A 37 -11.75 -9.57 -10.20
C GLU A 37 -13.24 -9.89 -10.42
N GLU A 38 -13.99 -10.12 -9.35
CA GLU A 38 -15.42 -10.40 -9.37
C GLU A 38 -16.27 -9.12 -9.24
N GLU A 39 -15.81 -8.18 -8.38
CA GLU A 39 -16.51 -6.92 -8.06
C GLU A 39 -15.86 -5.71 -8.77
N LYS A 40 -15.57 -5.82 -10.08
CA LYS A 40 -14.85 -4.79 -10.87
C LYS A 40 -15.47 -3.40 -10.75
N GLU A 41 -16.77 -3.30 -10.93
CA GLU A 41 -17.48 -2.01 -10.86
C GLU A 41 -17.28 -1.33 -9.50
N LYS A 42 -17.35 -2.11 -8.41
CA LYS A 42 -17.16 -1.61 -7.06
C LYS A 42 -15.72 -1.19 -6.81
N ALA A 43 -14.73 -1.96 -7.32
CA ALA A 43 -13.33 -1.60 -7.24
C ALA A 43 -13.05 -0.27 -7.96
N PHE A 44 -13.55 -0.10 -9.19
CA PHE A 44 -13.43 1.15 -9.94
C PHE A 44 -14.23 2.31 -9.34
N LEU A 45 -15.43 2.05 -8.79
CA LEU A 45 -16.20 3.07 -8.08
C LEU A 45 -15.40 3.64 -6.91
N ILE A 46 -14.82 2.79 -6.06
CA ILE A 46 -14.11 3.24 -4.84
C ILE A 46 -12.70 3.75 -5.17
N ASN A 47 -11.91 3.02 -5.96
CA ASN A 47 -10.51 3.36 -6.22
C ASN A 47 -10.32 4.35 -7.37
N GLY A 48 -11.29 4.46 -8.27
CA GLY A 48 -11.26 5.36 -9.44
C GLY A 48 -12.20 6.55 -9.27
N THR A 49 -13.50 6.35 -9.49
CA THR A 49 -14.51 7.42 -9.55
C THR A 49 -14.61 8.22 -8.25
N SER A 50 -14.55 7.57 -7.09
CA SER A 50 -14.57 8.29 -5.79
C SER A 50 -13.32 9.13 -5.59
N VAL A 51 -12.17 8.68 -6.09
CA VAL A 51 -10.93 9.45 -6.07
C VAL A 51 -11.01 10.65 -7.02
N GLN A 52 -11.68 10.51 -8.18
CA GLN A 52 -12.01 11.63 -9.05
C GLN A 52 -12.85 12.68 -8.34
N ASN A 53 -13.94 12.25 -7.67
CA ASN A 53 -14.80 13.15 -6.90
C ASN A 53 -14.02 13.90 -5.83
N LEU A 54 -13.13 13.21 -5.13
CA LEU A 54 -12.29 13.80 -4.10
C LEU A 54 -11.29 14.81 -4.69
N ALA A 55 -10.68 14.49 -5.85
CA ALA A 55 -9.80 15.41 -6.56
C ALA A 55 -10.52 16.68 -7.02
N LEU A 56 -11.74 16.55 -7.57
CA LEU A 56 -12.58 17.70 -7.93
C LEU A 56 -12.93 18.55 -6.72
N THR A 57 -13.31 17.93 -5.61
CA THR A 57 -13.61 18.64 -4.36
C THR A 57 -12.38 19.40 -3.83
N CYS A 58 -11.20 18.79 -3.88
CA CYS A 58 -9.95 19.46 -3.49
C CYS A 58 -9.58 20.60 -4.45
N ALA A 59 -9.83 20.45 -5.76
CA ALA A 59 -9.62 21.50 -6.75
C ALA A 59 -10.53 22.71 -6.47
N ASP A 60 -11.82 22.47 -6.25
CA ASP A 60 -12.81 23.51 -5.92
C ASP A 60 -12.43 24.28 -4.63
N ALA A 61 -11.89 23.58 -3.64
CA ALA A 61 -11.43 24.17 -2.37
C ALA A 61 -10.01 24.78 -2.46
N GLY A 62 -9.27 24.58 -3.54
CA GLY A 62 -7.89 25.06 -3.71
C GLY A 62 -6.85 24.38 -2.82
N ILE A 63 -7.14 23.18 -2.29
CA ILE A 63 -6.29 22.44 -1.34
C ILE A 63 -5.63 21.22 -1.98
N PRO A 64 -4.45 20.80 -1.50
CA PRO A 64 -3.77 19.61 -2.00
C PRO A 64 -4.44 18.30 -1.53
N LEU A 65 -4.25 17.24 -2.33
CA LEU A 65 -4.67 15.87 -2.02
C LEU A 65 -3.44 14.96 -1.88
N CYS A 66 -3.35 14.22 -0.77
CA CYS A 66 -2.44 13.09 -0.60
C CYS A 66 -3.23 11.78 -0.75
N HIS A 67 -2.85 10.94 -1.73
CA HIS A 67 -3.54 9.68 -2.03
C HIS A 67 -2.62 8.49 -1.88
N ILE A 68 -3.06 7.45 -1.16
CA ILE A 68 -2.31 6.22 -1.00
C ILE A 68 -2.61 5.28 -2.16
N SER A 69 -1.58 4.94 -2.93
CA SER A 69 -1.62 4.01 -4.05
C SER A 69 -0.82 2.73 -3.75
N THR A 70 -0.51 1.95 -4.77
CA THR A 70 0.00 0.59 -4.65
C THR A 70 1.12 0.31 -5.68
N ASP A 71 1.98 -0.66 -5.35
CA ASP A 71 2.91 -1.30 -6.26
C ASP A 71 2.22 -2.09 -7.40
N TYR A 72 0.97 -2.48 -7.24
CA TYR A 72 0.19 -3.22 -8.24
C TYR A 72 -0.19 -2.39 -9.48
N VAL A 73 0.22 -1.13 -9.54
CA VAL A 73 0.18 -0.34 -10.79
C VAL A 73 1.24 -0.79 -11.81
N PHE A 74 2.17 -1.65 -11.41
CA PHE A 74 3.23 -2.23 -12.25
C PHE A 74 2.94 -3.70 -12.58
N ASP A 75 3.51 -4.20 -13.69
CA ASP A 75 3.33 -5.57 -14.19
C ASP A 75 4.18 -6.62 -13.49
N GLY A 76 5.31 -6.22 -12.94
CA GLY A 76 6.25 -7.14 -12.28
C GLY A 76 7.22 -7.85 -13.24
N GLU A 77 7.36 -7.39 -14.48
CA GLU A 77 8.21 -8.00 -15.52
C GLU A 77 9.64 -7.40 -15.56
N THR A 78 10.07 -6.76 -14.49
CA THR A 78 11.43 -6.22 -14.36
C THR A 78 12.25 -7.01 -13.33
N ASN A 79 13.57 -6.84 -13.37
CA ASN A 79 14.50 -7.31 -12.34
C ASN A 79 15.17 -6.17 -11.56
N LYS A 80 14.65 -4.94 -11.72
CA LYS A 80 15.12 -3.73 -11.04
C LYS A 80 13.96 -3.10 -10.27
N PRO A 81 14.22 -2.43 -9.13
CA PRO A 81 13.20 -1.68 -8.43
C PRO A 81 12.53 -0.64 -9.34
N TYR A 82 11.20 -0.57 -9.28
CA TYR A 82 10.42 0.40 -10.03
C TYR A 82 10.60 1.80 -9.45
N THR A 83 10.93 2.76 -10.30
CA THR A 83 10.94 4.18 -9.99
C THR A 83 9.56 4.81 -10.17
N PRO A 84 9.28 6.00 -9.58
CA PRO A 84 8.04 6.73 -9.86
C PRO A 84 7.81 7.09 -11.33
N PHE A 85 8.87 7.08 -12.14
CA PHE A 85 8.85 7.44 -13.58
C PHE A 85 8.65 6.26 -14.52
N ASP A 86 8.73 5.03 -14.01
CA ASP A 86 8.50 3.85 -14.84
C ASP A 86 7.05 3.76 -15.31
N ASN A 87 6.86 3.23 -16.51
CA ASN A 87 5.55 3.04 -17.08
C ASN A 87 4.71 2.08 -16.22
N THR A 88 3.51 2.51 -15.90
CA THR A 88 2.53 1.67 -15.20
C THR A 88 1.85 0.73 -16.17
N ASN A 89 1.71 -0.55 -15.78
CA ASN A 89 1.04 -1.59 -16.56
C ASN A 89 0.42 -2.64 -15.61
N PRO A 90 -0.70 -2.31 -14.92
CA PRO A 90 -1.31 -3.21 -13.95
C PRO A 90 -1.82 -4.50 -14.62
N ILE A 91 -1.68 -5.63 -13.93
CA ILE A 91 -2.05 -6.97 -14.42
C ILE A 91 -3.26 -7.57 -13.70
N ASN A 92 -3.95 -6.78 -12.88
CA ASN A 92 -5.17 -7.17 -12.17
C ASN A 92 -6.09 -5.98 -11.97
N THR A 93 -7.37 -6.25 -11.75
CA THR A 93 -8.43 -5.24 -11.59
C THR A 93 -8.17 -4.27 -10.43
N TYR A 94 -7.60 -4.75 -9.32
CA TYR A 94 -7.22 -3.87 -8.20
C TYR A 94 -6.20 -2.81 -8.65
N GLY A 95 -5.11 -3.24 -9.28
CA GLY A 95 -4.09 -2.33 -9.79
C GLY A 95 -4.64 -1.34 -10.84
N GLU A 96 -5.47 -1.82 -11.77
CA GLU A 96 -6.14 -0.98 -12.77
C GLU A 96 -7.02 0.10 -12.12
N SER A 97 -7.83 -0.30 -11.13
CA SER A 97 -8.72 0.63 -10.43
C SER A 97 -7.94 1.69 -9.63
N LYS A 98 -6.84 1.30 -8.97
CA LYS A 98 -5.95 2.22 -8.26
C LYS A 98 -5.25 3.19 -9.22
N LEU A 99 -4.76 2.68 -10.35
CA LEU A 99 -4.14 3.52 -11.39
C LEU A 99 -5.15 4.53 -11.99
N ALA A 100 -6.40 4.15 -12.17
CA ALA A 100 -7.44 5.08 -12.61
C ALA A 100 -7.57 6.27 -11.65
N GLY A 101 -7.53 6.02 -10.34
CA GLY A 101 -7.52 7.08 -9.32
C GLY A 101 -6.29 7.98 -9.42
N GLU A 102 -5.08 7.41 -9.60
CA GLU A 102 -3.86 8.21 -9.82
C GLU A 102 -3.99 9.14 -11.04
N LYS A 103 -4.50 8.62 -12.15
CA LYS A 103 -4.68 9.41 -13.38
C LYS A 103 -5.68 10.54 -13.19
N TYR A 104 -6.81 10.31 -12.55
CA TYR A 104 -7.76 11.38 -12.25
C TYR A 104 -7.14 12.49 -11.39
N ILE A 105 -6.35 12.14 -10.38
CA ILE A 105 -5.62 13.14 -9.56
C ILE A 105 -4.70 13.97 -10.44
N GLN A 106 -3.87 13.33 -11.29
CA GLN A 106 -2.90 14.00 -12.15
C GLN A 106 -3.56 14.90 -13.21
N TRP A 107 -4.75 14.55 -13.70
CA TRP A 107 -5.48 15.37 -14.67
C TRP A 107 -6.20 16.57 -14.07
N ILE A 108 -6.58 16.49 -12.79
CA ILE A 108 -7.43 17.48 -12.12
C ILE A 108 -6.59 18.44 -11.25
N LEU A 109 -5.56 17.94 -10.58
CA LEU A 109 -4.80 18.68 -9.58
C LEU A 109 -3.36 18.95 -10.01
N ASN A 110 -2.87 20.17 -9.72
CA ASN A 110 -1.44 20.50 -9.78
C ASN A 110 -0.75 20.35 -8.42
N LYS A 111 -1.53 20.31 -7.32
CA LYS A 111 -1.05 20.18 -5.94
C LYS A 111 -1.50 18.83 -5.39
N PHE A 112 -0.67 17.80 -5.57
CA PHE A 112 -0.99 16.46 -5.07
C PHE A 112 0.25 15.71 -4.62
N TYR A 113 0.02 14.71 -3.77
CA TYR A 113 0.97 13.68 -3.41
C TYR A 113 0.34 12.32 -3.68
N ILE A 114 0.91 11.53 -4.58
CA ILE A 114 0.55 10.12 -4.78
C ILE A 114 1.64 9.29 -4.12
N ILE A 115 1.25 8.50 -3.13
CA ILE A 115 2.17 7.66 -2.37
C ILE A 115 1.93 6.20 -2.75
N ARG A 116 2.81 5.61 -3.54
CA ARG A 116 2.78 4.18 -3.82
C ARG A 116 3.51 3.43 -2.71
N THR A 117 2.88 2.40 -2.19
CA THR A 117 3.41 1.53 -1.13
C THR A 117 3.12 0.07 -1.46
N SER A 118 3.74 -0.87 -0.75
CA SER A 118 3.56 -2.30 -0.96
C SER A 118 3.51 -3.07 0.36
N TRP A 119 2.82 -4.21 0.36
CA TRP A 119 2.79 -5.19 1.45
C TRP A 119 2.59 -4.56 2.83
N LEU A 120 1.60 -3.64 2.90
CA LEU A 120 1.32 -2.86 4.09
C LEU A 120 0.86 -3.74 5.25
N TYR A 121 1.46 -3.57 6.42
CA TYR A 121 1.08 -4.25 7.64
C TYR A 121 1.11 -3.32 8.85
N GLY A 122 0.31 -3.65 9.85
CA GLY A 122 0.25 -2.94 11.11
C GLY A 122 -0.37 -3.81 12.20
N ILE A 123 -0.53 -3.24 13.38
CA ILE A 123 -1.04 -3.93 14.58
C ILE A 123 -2.56 -4.17 14.57
N ARG A 124 -3.27 -3.61 13.59
CA ARG A 124 -4.74 -3.73 13.47
C ARG A 124 -5.15 -4.13 12.06
N GLY A 125 -6.40 -4.59 11.94
CA GLY A 125 -6.99 -4.99 10.67
C GLY A 125 -6.51 -6.38 10.21
N SER A 126 -6.73 -6.68 8.93
CA SER A 126 -6.29 -7.93 8.31
C SER A 126 -5.04 -7.67 7.47
N ASN A 127 -3.93 -8.32 7.79
CA ASN A 127 -2.69 -8.23 7.05
C ASN A 127 -1.89 -9.54 7.11
N PHE A 128 -0.83 -9.64 6.31
CA PHE A 128 -0.02 -10.85 6.20
C PHE A 128 0.64 -11.25 7.54
N VAL A 129 1.19 -10.28 8.30
CA VAL A 129 1.87 -10.55 9.58
C VAL A 129 0.91 -11.21 10.57
N LEU A 130 -0.26 -10.60 10.79
CA LEU A 130 -1.28 -11.14 11.71
C LEU A 130 -1.84 -12.48 11.22
N THR A 131 -1.95 -12.67 9.90
CA THR A 131 -2.38 -13.94 9.31
C THR A 131 -1.37 -15.05 9.59
N ILE A 132 -0.06 -14.83 9.38
CA ILE A 132 0.99 -15.81 9.69
C ILE A 132 1.01 -16.13 11.19
N LEU A 133 0.93 -15.14 12.06
CA LEU A 133 0.91 -15.35 13.52
C LEU A 133 -0.30 -16.20 13.96
N ARG A 134 -1.48 -15.93 13.40
CA ARG A 134 -2.68 -16.73 13.69
C ARG A 134 -2.52 -18.17 13.20
N LEU A 135 -2.12 -18.35 11.94
CA LEU A 135 -1.93 -19.69 11.36
C LEU A 135 -0.85 -20.48 12.11
N ALA A 136 0.20 -19.83 12.58
CA ALA A 136 1.28 -20.49 13.31
C ALA A 136 0.87 -20.98 14.70
N LYS A 137 -0.19 -20.42 15.29
CA LYS A 137 -0.79 -20.96 16.53
C LYS A 137 -1.64 -22.21 16.29
N GLU A 138 -2.13 -22.40 15.04
CA GLU A 138 -3.08 -23.44 14.66
C GLU A 138 -2.41 -24.61 13.92
N ARG A 139 -1.21 -24.39 13.33
CA ARG A 139 -0.58 -25.35 12.40
C ARG A 139 0.89 -25.54 12.71
N SER A 140 1.39 -26.75 12.50
CA SER A 140 2.82 -27.09 12.60
C SER A 140 3.63 -26.65 11.38
N ALA A 141 2.98 -26.47 10.22
CA ALA A 141 3.61 -26.02 8.98
C ALA A 141 2.67 -25.09 8.18
N ILE A 142 3.24 -24.10 7.50
CA ILE A 142 2.55 -23.15 6.62
C ILE A 142 3.28 -23.10 5.28
N ARG A 143 2.54 -23.30 4.18
CA ARG A 143 3.08 -23.16 2.82
C ARG A 143 3.00 -21.70 2.39
N VAL A 144 4.11 -21.12 1.92
CA VAL A 144 4.20 -19.69 1.55
C VAL A 144 4.94 -19.52 0.23
N VAL A 145 4.42 -18.65 -0.63
CA VAL A 145 4.98 -18.35 -1.95
C VAL A 145 6.38 -17.73 -1.82
N HIS A 146 7.33 -18.22 -2.62
CA HIS A 146 8.73 -17.79 -2.57
C HIS A 146 9.22 -17.03 -3.82
N ASP A 147 8.45 -17.03 -4.90
CA ASP A 147 8.79 -16.44 -6.22
C ASP A 147 8.04 -15.15 -6.55
N GLN A 148 7.43 -14.53 -5.55
CA GLN A 148 6.91 -13.15 -5.60
C GLN A 148 7.76 -12.29 -4.68
N ILE A 149 8.39 -11.26 -5.25
CA ILE A 149 9.37 -10.40 -4.58
C ILE A 149 8.80 -8.98 -4.44
N GLY A 150 8.85 -8.43 -3.25
CA GLY A 150 8.36 -7.08 -2.95
C GLY A 150 9.04 -6.50 -1.71
N SER A 151 8.47 -5.41 -1.18
CA SER A 151 8.96 -4.73 0.02
C SER A 151 7.84 -4.60 1.05
N PRO A 152 7.94 -5.26 2.22
CA PRO A 152 6.97 -5.03 3.28
C PRO A 152 7.07 -3.61 3.81
N THR A 153 5.94 -3.04 4.22
CA THR A 153 5.87 -1.66 4.73
C THR A 153 5.05 -1.64 6.01
N SER A 154 5.66 -1.18 7.11
CA SER A 154 4.88 -0.94 8.33
C SER A 154 4.06 0.35 8.20
N THR A 155 2.88 0.36 8.83
CA THR A 155 2.05 1.58 8.88
C THR A 155 2.78 2.76 9.54
N VAL A 156 3.69 2.50 10.46
CA VAL A 156 4.55 3.52 11.10
C VAL A 156 5.52 4.12 10.08
N THR A 157 6.21 3.29 9.30
CA THR A 157 7.09 3.75 8.23
C THR A 157 6.33 4.58 7.20
N LEU A 158 5.17 4.08 6.75
CA LEU A 158 4.34 4.78 5.76
C LEU A 158 3.90 6.15 6.30
N SER A 159 3.36 6.23 7.51
CA SER A 159 2.87 7.50 8.07
C SER A 159 3.99 8.53 8.29
N ASN A 160 5.18 8.10 8.74
CA ASN A 160 6.34 8.97 8.87
C ASN A 160 6.82 9.49 7.50
N GLY A 161 6.82 8.63 6.48
CA GLY A 161 7.17 9.04 5.12
C GLY A 161 6.16 10.01 4.53
N ILE A 162 4.85 9.75 4.67
CA ILE A 162 3.78 10.67 4.26
C ILE A 162 3.95 12.04 4.91
N LYS A 163 4.19 12.07 6.23
CA LYS A 163 4.44 13.32 6.96
C LYS A 163 5.59 14.10 6.33
N LYS A 164 6.73 13.45 6.08
CA LYS A 164 7.91 14.09 5.47
C LYS A 164 7.65 14.61 4.06
N VAL A 165 6.93 13.85 3.24
CA VAL A 165 6.54 14.27 1.89
C VAL A 165 5.62 15.50 1.95
N ILE A 166 4.61 15.51 2.81
CA ILE A 166 3.68 16.63 2.95
C ILE A 166 4.41 17.89 3.47
N GLU A 167 5.24 17.76 4.50
CA GLU A 167 6.01 18.86 5.10
C GLU A 167 7.01 19.50 4.12
N SER A 168 7.47 18.75 3.10
CA SER A 168 8.39 19.28 2.09
C SER A 168 7.74 20.27 1.12
N GLY A 169 6.42 20.20 0.92
CA GLY A 169 5.70 20.95 -0.11
C GLY A 169 6.02 20.55 -1.54
N ALA A 170 6.85 19.51 -1.75
CA ALA A 170 7.21 19.00 -3.07
C ALA A 170 6.11 18.07 -3.59
N TYR A 171 5.24 18.58 -4.46
CA TYR A 171 4.15 17.80 -5.06
C TYR A 171 4.68 16.76 -6.04
N GLY A 172 3.98 15.63 -6.19
CA GLY A 172 4.34 14.57 -7.14
C GLY A 172 4.01 13.16 -6.68
N ILE A 173 4.68 12.19 -7.33
CA ILE A 173 4.53 10.76 -7.06
C ILE A 173 5.75 10.28 -6.27
N TYR A 174 5.51 9.57 -5.17
CA TYR A 174 6.53 9.06 -4.27
C TYR A 174 6.32 7.58 -3.99
N HIS A 175 7.41 6.86 -3.81
CA HIS A 175 7.40 5.50 -3.30
C HIS A 175 7.78 5.52 -1.81
N ILE A 176 7.02 4.81 -0.97
CA ILE A 176 7.34 4.67 0.46
C ILE A 176 7.17 3.22 0.87
N THR A 177 8.29 2.56 1.18
CA THR A 177 8.34 1.20 1.74
C THR A 177 9.38 1.14 2.86
N ASN A 178 9.45 0.04 3.61
CA ASN A 178 10.62 -0.22 4.41
C ASN A 178 11.83 -0.54 3.51
N GLU A 179 13.05 -0.32 4.02
CA GLU A 179 14.27 -0.61 3.27
C GLU A 179 14.45 -2.11 3.11
N THR A 180 14.66 -2.52 1.86
CA THR A 180 15.06 -3.87 1.47
C THR A 180 16.13 -3.72 0.40
N ASP A 181 17.19 -4.51 0.39
CA ASP A 181 18.29 -4.34 -0.58
C ASP A 181 17.78 -4.51 -2.03
N LYS A 182 17.10 -5.61 -2.31
CA LYS A 182 16.53 -5.92 -3.64
C LYS A 182 15.13 -6.54 -3.55
N GLY A 183 14.45 -6.32 -2.43
CA GLY A 183 13.19 -6.99 -2.12
C GLY A 183 13.38 -8.30 -1.40
N ILE A 184 12.29 -8.84 -0.88
CA ILE A 184 12.21 -10.15 -0.24
C ILE A 184 10.99 -10.91 -0.76
N SER A 185 11.00 -12.25 -0.61
CA SER A 185 9.82 -13.05 -0.90
C SER A 185 8.82 -13.06 0.26
N TRP A 186 7.56 -13.42 -0.01
CA TRP A 186 6.59 -13.70 1.06
C TRP A 186 7.09 -14.81 1.99
N PHE A 187 7.80 -15.79 1.46
CA PHE A 187 8.43 -16.86 2.23
C PHE A 187 9.46 -16.30 3.23
N ASP A 188 10.37 -15.43 2.77
CA ASP A 188 11.37 -14.81 3.65
C ASP A 188 10.70 -13.94 4.72
N PHE A 189 9.65 -13.23 4.35
CA PHE A 189 8.88 -12.43 5.29
C PHE A 189 8.22 -13.31 6.35
N ALA A 190 7.57 -14.40 5.97
CA ALA A 190 6.97 -15.35 6.91
C ALA A 190 8.00 -15.99 7.83
N LYS A 191 9.16 -16.41 7.31
CA LYS A 191 10.27 -16.95 8.14
C LYS A 191 10.69 -15.96 9.22
N GLU A 192 10.84 -14.69 8.87
CA GLU A 192 11.28 -13.67 9.82
C GLU A 192 10.20 -13.38 10.88
N ILE A 193 8.91 -13.38 10.49
CA ILE A 193 7.79 -13.28 11.43
C ILE A 193 7.86 -14.40 12.47
N ILE A 194 8.02 -15.65 12.05
CA ILE A 194 8.13 -16.81 12.93
C ILE A 194 9.37 -16.70 13.84
N ARG A 195 10.53 -16.34 13.26
CA ARG A 195 11.78 -16.18 14.01
C ARG A 195 11.63 -15.15 15.16
N ILE A 196 11.09 -13.96 14.86
CA ILE A 196 10.94 -12.89 15.86
C ILE A 196 9.86 -13.24 16.89
N SER A 197 8.79 -13.92 16.46
CA SER A 197 7.70 -14.31 17.38
C SER A 197 8.09 -15.43 18.34
N GLY A 198 9.18 -16.17 18.06
CA GLY A 198 9.61 -17.33 18.85
C GLY A 198 8.73 -18.56 18.66
N LEU A 199 7.88 -18.59 17.65
CA LEU A 199 7.04 -19.73 17.29
C LEU A 199 7.90 -20.80 16.59
N LYS A 200 7.43 -22.07 16.61
CA LYS A 200 8.17 -23.23 16.06
C LYS A 200 7.56 -23.76 14.76
N THR A 201 6.63 -23.05 14.18
CA THR A 201 5.93 -23.45 12.94
C THR A 201 6.90 -23.45 11.78
N GLU A 202 6.94 -24.53 11.01
CA GLU A 202 7.73 -24.63 9.81
C GLU A 202 7.14 -23.78 8.68
N ILE A 203 7.97 -23.01 7.96
CA ILE A 203 7.56 -22.30 6.74
C ILE A 203 8.11 -23.05 5.55
N ILE A 204 7.21 -23.56 4.70
CA ILE A 204 7.54 -24.36 3.52
C ILE A 204 7.41 -23.47 2.27
N PRO A 205 8.50 -23.29 1.49
CA PRO A 205 8.44 -22.50 0.26
C PRO A 205 7.65 -23.26 -0.82
N ILE A 206 6.80 -22.55 -1.54
CA ILE A 206 6.09 -23.04 -2.72
C ILE A 206 6.15 -22.01 -3.84
N PRO A 207 6.14 -22.42 -5.12
CA PRO A 207 5.96 -21.48 -6.23
C PRO A 207 4.51 -20.95 -6.25
N ALA A 208 4.31 -19.77 -6.85
CA ALA A 208 3.00 -19.15 -6.94
C ALA A 208 1.95 -20.02 -7.68
N GLU A 209 2.42 -20.86 -8.61
CA GLU A 209 1.58 -21.82 -9.35
C GLU A 209 0.88 -22.85 -8.46
N GLU A 210 1.49 -23.20 -7.33
CA GLU A 210 0.89 -24.10 -6.33
C GLU A 210 -0.10 -23.40 -5.39
N TYR A 211 -0.25 -22.09 -5.52
CA TYR A 211 -1.20 -21.29 -4.75
C TYR A 211 -2.02 -20.38 -5.67
N PRO A 212 -2.84 -20.96 -6.57
CA PRO A 212 -3.59 -20.18 -7.53
C PRO A 212 -4.57 -19.23 -6.85
N ARG A 213 -4.63 -18.00 -7.35
CA ARG A 213 -5.50 -16.93 -6.85
C ARG A 213 -6.27 -16.32 -8.03
N PRO A 214 -7.50 -15.78 -7.81
CA PRO A 214 -8.26 -15.12 -8.86
C PRO A 214 -7.51 -13.98 -9.55
N ALA A 215 -6.89 -13.10 -8.78
CA ALA A 215 -6.10 -12.01 -9.33
C ALA A 215 -4.63 -12.43 -9.56
N LYS A 216 -4.05 -12.07 -10.69
CA LYS A 216 -2.62 -12.21 -10.94
C LYS A 216 -1.81 -11.27 -10.04
N ARG A 217 -0.65 -11.71 -9.55
CA ARG A 217 0.27 -10.90 -8.77
C ARG A 217 1.56 -10.66 -9.54
N PRO A 218 2.13 -9.44 -9.46
CA PRO A 218 3.46 -9.18 -10.00
C PRO A 218 4.50 -10.14 -9.40
N ARG A 219 5.40 -10.66 -10.24
CA ARG A 219 6.52 -11.49 -9.76
C ARG A 219 7.55 -10.66 -9.01
N TYR A 220 7.72 -9.41 -9.43
CA TYR A 220 8.64 -8.45 -8.82
C TYR A 220 7.97 -7.08 -8.70
N SER A 221 7.75 -6.58 -7.50
CA SER A 221 7.08 -5.29 -7.26
C SER A 221 7.85 -4.36 -6.30
N VAL A 222 9.16 -4.53 -6.23
CA VAL A 222 10.01 -3.68 -5.39
C VAL A 222 9.96 -2.24 -5.89
N LEU A 223 9.71 -1.31 -4.98
CA LEU A 223 9.64 0.12 -5.26
C LEU A 223 10.97 0.80 -4.90
N ASP A 224 11.53 1.56 -5.83
CA ASP A 224 12.71 2.39 -5.61
C ASP A 224 12.37 3.60 -4.76
N MET A 225 13.16 3.83 -3.71
CA MET A 225 12.98 4.92 -2.75
C MET A 225 13.91 6.12 -3.01
N GLU A 226 14.77 6.06 -4.02
CA GLU A 226 15.82 7.06 -4.22
C GLU A 226 15.26 8.46 -4.45
N ILE A 227 14.20 8.57 -5.25
CA ILE A 227 13.51 9.85 -5.47
C ILE A 227 12.96 10.42 -4.16
N THR A 228 12.36 9.58 -3.32
CA THR A 228 11.85 10.01 -2.02
C THR A 228 12.99 10.48 -1.11
N ARG A 229 14.13 9.77 -1.10
CA ARG A 229 15.32 10.18 -0.33
C ARG A 229 15.87 11.51 -0.79
N LEU A 230 16.02 11.71 -2.10
CA LEU A 230 16.58 12.91 -2.69
C LEU A 230 15.66 14.13 -2.51
N ALA A 231 14.36 13.95 -2.77
CA ALA A 231 13.39 15.05 -2.75
C ALA A 231 13.05 15.54 -1.35
N VAL A 232 12.91 14.61 -0.38
CA VAL A 232 12.40 14.97 0.95
C VAL A 232 13.29 14.53 2.13
N GLY A 233 14.44 13.92 1.85
CA GLY A 233 15.40 13.49 2.87
C GLY A 233 14.90 12.31 3.73
N TYR A 234 13.80 11.64 3.35
CA TYR A 234 13.26 10.54 4.12
C TYR A 234 14.02 9.23 3.87
N ARG A 235 14.49 8.62 4.95
CA ARG A 235 15.14 7.30 4.93
C ARG A 235 14.36 6.34 5.83
N PRO A 236 13.65 5.37 5.26
CA PRO A 236 12.92 4.40 6.04
C PRO A 236 13.88 3.45 6.78
N VAL A 237 13.42 2.88 7.87
CA VAL A 237 14.16 1.85 8.59
C VAL A 237 14.16 0.53 7.80
N GLN A 238 15.12 -0.35 8.12
CA GLN A 238 15.18 -1.70 7.56
C GLN A 238 13.90 -2.47 7.90
N TRP A 239 13.41 -3.28 6.96
CA TRP A 239 12.16 -4.02 7.12
C TRP A 239 12.14 -4.97 8.33
N LYS A 240 13.30 -5.55 8.70
CA LYS A 240 13.41 -6.42 9.88
C LYS A 240 13.23 -5.66 11.18
N ASP A 241 13.79 -4.46 11.26
CA ASP A 241 13.65 -3.60 12.42
C ASP A 241 12.21 -3.12 12.57
N ALA A 242 11.59 -2.64 11.46
CA ALA A 242 10.19 -2.25 11.44
C ALA A 242 9.25 -3.40 11.84
N LEU A 243 9.54 -4.63 11.39
CA LEU A 243 8.77 -5.82 11.77
C LEU A 243 8.91 -6.12 13.25
N LYS A 244 10.13 -6.08 13.79
CA LYS A 244 10.41 -6.31 15.20
C LYS A 244 9.65 -5.31 16.07
N ASP A 245 9.71 -4.03 15.74
CA ASP A 245 9.02 -2.98 16.50
C ASP A 245 7.48 -3.18 16.45
N SER A 246 6.94 -3.53 15.30
CA SER A 246 5.50 -3.83 15.16
C SER A 246 5.06 -5.02 16.01
N LEU A 247 5.88 -6.09 16.08
CA LEU A 247 5.58 -7.28 16.90
C LEU A 247 5.72 -7.03 18.39
N VAL A 248 6.62 -6.14 18.81
CA VAL A 248 6.73 -5.71 20.23
C VAL A 248 5.46 -4.95 20.63
N ILE A 249 4.99 -4.03 19.82
CA ILE A 249 3.77 -3.27 20.07
C ILE A 249 2.55 -4.21 20.11
N GLU A 250 2.44 -5.14 19.16
CA GLU A 250 1.35 -6.12 19.14
C GLU A 250 1.30 -6.94 20.43
N ARG A 251 2.43 -7.47 20.90
CA ARG A 251 2.52 -8.22 22.18
C ARG A 251 2.15 -7.41 23.41
N ALA A 252 2.33 -6.10 23.37
CA ALA A 252 1.98 -5.22 24.49
C ALA A 252 0.48 -4.87 24.53
N ILE A 253 -0.23 -5.05 23.41
CA ILE A 253 -1.66 -4.73 23.27
C ILE A 253 -2.55 -5.98 23.44
N PHE A 254 -2.05 -7.17 23.12
CA PHE A 254 -2.76 -8.47 23.16
C PHE A 254 -2.05 -9.49 24.06
#